data_e6a52ed94d00fba06432da55a7db5123
#
_entry.id   e6a52ed94d00fba06432da55a7db5123
#
_cell.length_a   1.000
_cell.length_b   1.000
_cell.length_c   1.000
_cell.angle_alpha   90.00
_cell.angle_beta   90.00
_cell.angle_gamma   90.00
#
_symmetry.space_group_name_H-M   'P 1'
#
loop_
_entity.id
_entity.type
_entity.pdbx_description
1 polymer ?
#
loop_
_entity_poly.entity_id
_entity_poly.type
_entity_poly.pdbx_seq_one_letter_code
_entity_poly.pdbx_strand_id
1 'polypeptide(L)'
;MSIYFWDRLLFDFATGDMKEIDIYVISDDLPKVTYTLRKHNVGGITFYEIDGRGRTKREEIPEMVRSYMTGRKITPEFVKRTKVETFVTDSSAKDIVEDLITNLGSESEPRGMVFVKEVSNAYGIGTKQSSESVLIPK
;
A
#
# COMPACT_ATOMS: atom_id res chain seq x y z
N MET A 1 10.78 -31.87 -23.00
CA MET A 1 10.11 -30.65 -22.49
C MET A 1 9.74 -29.80 -23.68
N SER A 2 8.48 -29.41 -23.81
CA SER A 2 8.05 -28.69 -24.99
C SER A 2 8.48 -27.22 -24.93
N ILE A 3 8.78 -26.64 -26.05
CA ILE A 3 9.07 -25.22 -26.22
C ILE A 3 7.93 -24.34 -25.64
N TYR A 4 6.69 -24.80 -25.75
CA TYR A 4 5.51 -24.10 -25.27
C TYR A 4 5.49 -23.87 -23.74
N PHE A 5 6.07 -24.78 -22.98
CA PHE A 5 6.17 -24.63 -21.53
C PHE A 5 7.07 -23.44 -21.16
N TRP A 6 8.23 -23.33 -21.82
CA TRP A 6 9.16 -22.23 -21.57
C TRP A 6 8.65 -20.90 -22.08
N ASP A 7 8.02 -20.88 -23.24
CA ASP A 7 7.44 -19.66 -23.78
C ASP A 7 6.34 -19.13 -22.88
N ARG A 8 5.50 -20.01 -22.36
CA ARG A 8 4.43 -19.64 -21.44
C ARG A 8 4.99 -19.14 -20.12
N LEU A 9 6.01 -19.77 -19.60
CA LEU A 9 6.67 -19.34 -18.37
C LEU A 9 7.32 -17.97 -18.54
N LEU A 10 8.03 -17.75 -19.65
CA LEU A 10 8.63 -16.47 -19.97
C LEU A 10 7.58 -15.37 -20.16
N PHE A 11 6.46 -15.70 -20.76
CA PHE A 11 5.35 -14.78 -20.94
C PHE A 11 4.77 -14.35 -19.59
N ASP A 12 4.54 -15.28 -18.66
CA ASP A 12 4.05 -14.98 -17.33
C ASP A 12 5.02 -14.09 -16.54
N PHE A 13 6.33 -14.25 -16.77
CA PHE A 13 7.34 -13.37 -16.18
C PHE A 13 7.33 -11.96 -16.77
N ALA A 14 6.90 -11.80 -18.04
CA ALA A 14 7.00 -10.54 -18.77
C ALA A 14 5.77 -9.66 -18.72
N THR A 15 4.57 -10.21 -18.44
CA THR A 15 3.31 -9.49 -18.63
C THR A 15 2.85 -8.65 -17.46
N GLY A 16 3.38 -8.88 -16.25
CA GLY A 16 3.01 -8.07 -15.10
C GLY A 16 1.50 -8.03 -14.84
N ASP A 17 0.85 -9.20 -14.86
CA ASP A 17 -0.61 -9.31 -14.63
C ASP A 17 -1.03 -8.94 -13.21
N MET A 18 -0.08 -8.65 -12.36
CA MET A 18 -0.29 -8.35 -10.95
C MET A 18 0.42 -7.06 -10.57
N LYS A 19 -0.13 -6.38 -9.58
CA LYS A 19 0.44 -5.15 -9.05
C LYS A 19 0.57 -5.25 -7.53
N GLU A 20 1.64 -4.68 -7.00
CA GLU A 20 1.75 -4.36 -5.60
C GLU A 20 1.30 -2.92 -5.40
N ILE A 21 0.39 -2.70 -4.45
CA ILE A 21 -0.04 -1.36 -4.07
C ILE A 21 0.51 -1.09 -2.67
N ASP A 22 1.36 -0.09 -2.57
CA ASP A 22 1.92 0.38 -1.31
C ASP A 22 1.27 1.70 -0.94
N ILE A 23 0.66 1.75 0.23
CA ILE A 23 -0.11 2.90 0.69
C ILE A 23 0.54 3.43 1.96
N TYR A 24 1.01 4.67 1.90
CA TYR A 24 1.61 5.35 3.05
C TYR A 24 0.62 6.38 3.56
N VAL A 25 0.10 6.19 4.75
CA VAL A 25 -0.90 7.07 5.34
C VAL A 25 -0.57 7.37 6.79
N ILE A 26 -1.16 8.42 7.32
CA ILE A 26 -1.18 8.61 8.78
C ILE A 26 -2.01 7.49 9.40
N SER A 27 -1.64 7.06 10.60
CA SER A 27 -2.23 5.86 11.21
C SER A 27 -3.75 5.98 11.43
N ASP A 28 -4.25 7.18 11.61
CA ASP A 28 -5.69 7.43 11.78
C ASP A 28 -6.51 7.09 10.51
N ASP A 29 -5.88 7.09 9.35
CA ASP A 29 -6.55 6.78 8.09
C ASP A 29 -6.55 5.28 7.75
N LEU A 30 -5.90 4.45 8.56
CA LEU A 30 -5.86 3.00 8.32
C LEU A 30 -7.25 2.37 8.17
N PRO A 31 -8.26 2.69 9.01
CA PRO A 31 -9.59 2.12 8.82
C PRO A 31 -10.22 2.46 7.46
N LYS A 32 -10.00 3.66 6.94
CA LYS A 32 -10.50 4.06 5.62
C LYS A 32 -9.83 3.27 4.51
N VAL A 33 -8.52 3.05 4.63
CA VAL A 33 -7.75 2.25 3.68
C VAL A 33 -8.26 0.81 3.65
N THR A 34 -8.38 0.18 4.82
CA THR A 34 -8.84 -1.21 4.90
C THR A 34 -10.27 -1.37 4.41
N TYR A 35 -11.13 -0.41 4.69
CA TYR A 35 -12.50 -0.41 4.18
C TYR A 35 -12.52 -0.37 2.65
N THR A 36 -11.74 0.54 2.06
CA THR A 36 -11.67 0.67 0.61
C THR A 36 -11.15 -0.62 -0.04
N LEU A 37 -10.10 -1.20 0.52
CA LEU A 37 -9.54 -2.44 0.00
C LEU A 37 -10.54 -3.61 0.09
N ARG A 38 -11.31 -3.69 1.17
CA ARG A 38 -12.35 -4.72 1.31
C ARG A 38 -13.44 -4.61 0.24
N LYS A 39 -13.83 -3.41 -0.13
CA LYS A 39 -14.84 -3.21 -1.17
C LYS A 39 -14.39 -3.80 -2.51
N HIS A 40 -13.10 -3.82 -2.75
CA HIS A 40 -12.52 -4.36 -3.99
C HIS A 40 -12.15 -5.83 -3.90
N ASN A 41 -12.59 -6.51 -2.84
CA ASN A 41 -12.37 -7.94 -2.66
C ASN A 41 -10.88 -8.32 -2.71
N VAL A 42 -10.05 -7.53 -2.06
CA VAL A 42 -8.61 -7.77 -1.97
C VAL A 42 -8.34 -8.97 -1.08
N GLY A 43 -7.48 -9.88 -1.54
CA GLY A 43 -7.24 -11.16 -0.86
C GLY A 43 -6.41 -11.06 0.40
N GLY A 44 -5.43 -10.17 0.45
CA GLY A 44 -4.54 -10.05 1.60
C GLY A 44 -4.06 -8.62 1.80
N ILE A 45 -3.93 -8.25 3.06
CA ILE A 45 -3.45 -6.92 3.45
C ILE A 45 -2.41 -7.11 4.55
N THR A 46 -1.24 -6.54 4.34
CA THR A 46 -0.20 -6.46 5.36
C THR A 46 0.04 -5.01 5.70
N PHE A 47 0.18 -4.70 6.97
CA PHE A 47 0.51 -3.33 7.36
C PHE A 47 1.49 -3.32 8.53
N TYR A 48 2.23 -2.23 8.63
CA TYR A 48 3.17 -2.01 9.73
C TYR A 48 3.38 -0.52 9.96
N GLU A 49 3.73 -0.18 11.19
CA GLU A 49 4.03 1.19 11.56
C GLU A 49 5.46 1.54 11.15
N ILE A 50 5.62 2.75 10.64
CA ILE A 50 6.90 3.31 10.22
C ILE A 50 7.01 4.75 10.71
N ASP A 51 8.24 5.24 10.75
CA ASP A 51 8.50 6.66 10.93
C ASP A 51 8.78 7.27 9.55
N GLY A 52 8.09 8.35 9.24
CA GLY A 52 8.23 8.95 7.92
C GLY A 52 8.15 10.46 7.94
N ARG A 53 8.76 11.06 6.92
CA ARG A 53 8.71 12.48 6.65
C ARG A 53 8.07 12.70 5.28
N GLY A 54 7.01 13.50 5.26
CA GLY A 54 6.37 13.90 4.02
C GLY A 54 7.05 15.11 3.38
N ARG A 55 6.57 15.49 2.21
CA ARG A 55 7.09 16.64 1.44
C ARG A 55 6.68 17.98 2.02
N THR A 56 5.64 18.03 2.82
CA THR A 56 5.07 19.26 3.37
C THR A 56 5.82 19.69 4.61
N LYS A 57 6.02 21.00 4.77
CA LYS A 57 6.54 21.56 6.01
C LYS A 57 5.60 21.20 7.15
N ARG A 58 6.17 20.74 8.25
CA ARG A 58 5.36 20.32 9.38
C ARG A 58 4.95 21.49 10.22
N GLU A 59 3.72 21.40 10.72
CA GLU A 59 3.22 22.32 11.72
C GLU A 59 3.72 21.91 13.11
N GLU A 60 3.78 22.88 14.00
CA GLU A 60 4.10 22.62 15.40
C GLU A 60 3.10 21.66 16.02
N ILE A 61 3.61 20.73 16.80
CA ILE A 61 2.77 19.76 17.49
C ILE A 61 2.13 20.43 18.71
N PRO A 62 0.86 20.07 19.01
CA PRO A 62 0.18 20.55 20.20
C PRO A 62 0.96 20.27 21.49
N GLU A 63 0.66 21.03 22.53
CA GLU A 63 1.39 21.09 23.81
C GLU A 63 1.71 19.78 24.50
N MET A 64 0.96 18.72 24.22
CA MET A 64 1.21 17.40 24.83
C MET A 64 2.54 16.74 24.42
N VAL A 65 3.24 17.30 23.42
CA VAL A 65 4.53 16.76 22.94
C VAL A 65 5.62 17.79 23.16
N ARG A 66 5.70 18.31 24.36
CA ARG A 66 6.81 19.18 24.73
C ARG A 66 8.01 18.37 25.16
N SER A 67 9.19 18.88 24.85
CA SER A 67 10.41 18.32 25.41
C SER A 67 10.36 18.41 26.94
N TYR A 68 10.50 17.27 27.60
CA TYR A 68 10.58 17.23 29.06
C TYR A 68 11.80 17.98 29.60
N MET A 69 12.84 18.15 28.79
CA MET A 69 14.07 18.81 29.21
C MET A 69 14.00 20.33 29.09
N THR A 70 13.31 20.86 28.09
CA THR A 70 13.34 22.30 27.78
C THR A 70 11.96 22.97 27.92
N GLY A 71 10.88 22.20 28.00
CA GLY A 71 9.52 22.73 28.00
C GLY A 71 9.08 23.34 26.67
N ARG A 72 9.92 23.26 25.64
CA ARG A 72 9.63 23.85 24.33
C ARG A 72 8.77 22.91 23.49
N LYS A 73 7.89 23.49 22.68
CA LYS A 73 7.20 22.75 21.63
C LYS A 73 8.22 22.28 20.60
N ILE A 74 8.14 21.01 20.22
CA ILE A 74 8.97 20.44 19.18
C ILE A 74 8.12 20.04 18.00
N THR A 75 8.68 20.33 16.80
CA THR A 75 8.13 19.79 15.55
C THR A 75 9.02 18.63 15.15
N PRO A 76 8.55 17.38 15.31
CA PRO A 76 9.39 16.25 14.95
C PRO A 76 9.60 16.22 13.45
N GLU A 77 10.80 15.88 13.04
CA GLU A 77 11.11 15.68 11.63
C GLU A 77 10.34 14.49 11.06
N PHE A 78 10.21 13.44 11.86
CA PHE A 78 9.50 12.22 11.48
C PHE A 78 8.25 12.04 12.32
N VAL A 79 7.18 11.56 11.70
CA VAL A 79 5.96 11.17 12.40
C VAL A 79 5.63 9.72 12.10
N LYS A 80 4.84 9.14 12.99
CA LYS A 80 4.34 7.79 12.82
C LYS A 80 3.33 7.73 11.68
N ARG A 81 3.59 6.77 10.78
CA ARG A 81 2.73 6.48 9.65
C ARG A 81 2.47 4.99 9.59
N THR A 82 1.49 4.60 8.83
CA THR A 82 1.23 3.20 8.53
C THR A 82 1.49 2.96 7.05
N LYS A 83 2.28 1.95 6.76
CA LYS A 83 2.45 1.45 5.40
C LYS A 83 1.58 0.22 5.23
N VAL A 84 0.71 0.23 4.24
CA VAL A 84 -0.13 -0.90 3.87
C VAL A 84 0.38 -1.47 2.56
N GLU A 85 0.59 -2.77 2.51
CA GLU A 85 0.96 -3.48 1.30
C GLU A 85 -0.14 -4.44 0.92
N THR A 86 -0.49 -4.44 -0.35
CA THR A 86 -1.41 -5.43 -0.90
C THR A 86 -1.03 -5.77 -2.33
N PHE A 87 -1.35 -6.97 -2.74
CA PHE A 87 -1.09 -7.47 -4.09
C PHE A 87 -2.42 -7.75 -4.76
N VAL A 88 -2.61 -7.18 -5.93
CA VAL A 88 -3.88 -7.21 -6.63
C VAL A 88 -3.68 -7.60 -8.10
N THR A 89 -4.76 -7.98 -8.75
CA THR A 89 -4.73 -8.21 -10.19
C THR A 89 -4.56 -6.88 -10.92
N ASP A 90 -3.94 -6.91 -12.07
CA ASP A 90 -3.73 -5.72 -12.90
C ASP A 90 -5.06 -5.04 -13.23
N SER A 91 -6.08 -5.83 -13.53
CA SER A 91 -7.41 -5.33 -13.91
C SER A 91 -8.11 -4.55 -12.80
N SER A 92 -7.82 -4.83 -11.53
CA SER A 92 -8.45 -4.15 -10.39
C SER A 92 -7.63 -2.98 -9.84
N ALA A 93 -6.34 -2.94 -10.17
CA ALA A 93 -5.42 -1.97 -9.58
C ALA A 93 -5.84 -0.51 -9.80
N LYS A 94 -6.26 -0.16 -11.00
CA LYS A 94 -6.66 1.20 -11.34
C LYS A 94 -7.85 1.67 -10.51
N ASP A 95 -8.88 0.84 -10.41
CA ASP A 95 -10.10 1.19 -9.68
C ASP A 95 -9.82 1.32 -8.18
N ILE A 96 -8.96 0.45 -7.64
CA ILE A 96 -8.52 0.53 -6.25
C ILE A 96 -7.80 1.85 -5.98
N VAL A 97 -6.85 2.21 -6.83
CA VAL A 97 -6.09 3.45 -6.67
C VAL A 97 -6.99 4.68 -6.76
N GLU A 98 -7.89 4.72 -7.73
CA GLU A 98 -8.84 5.82 -7.88
C GLU A 98 -9.73 5.97 -6.63
N ASP A 99 -10.21 4.86 -6.09
CA ASP A 99 -11.05 4.84 -4.90
C ASP A 99 -10.29 5.30 -3.65
N LEU A 100 -9.05 4.85 -3.49
CA LEU A 100 -8.17 5.32 -2.40
C LEU A 100 -7.94 6.82 -2.47
N ILE A 101 -7.60 7.33 -3.63
CA ILE A 101 -7.35 8.77 -3.83
C ILE A 101 -8.60 9.58 -3.52
N THR A 102 -9.77 9.11 -3.98
CA THR A 102 -11.03 9.81 -3.75
C THR A 102 -11.41 9.82 -2.27
N ASN A 103 -11.29 8.69 -1.58
CA ASN A 103 -11.74 8.56 -0.19
C ASN A 103 -10.77 9.17 0.83
N LEU A 104 -9.48 9.19 0.52
CA LEU A 104 -8.45 9.75 1.41
C LEU A 104 -8.05 11.16 1.00
N GLY A 105 -8.44 11.58 -0.20
CA GLY A 105 -8.05 12.87 -0.74
C GLY A 105 -8.65 14.03 0.03
N SER A 106 -7.82 15.03 0.27
CA SER A 106 -8.21 16.33 0.76
C SER A 106 -7.51 17.38 -0.10
N GLU A 107 -8.24 18.35 -0.58
CA GLU A 107 -7.67 19.42 -1.42
C GLU A 107 -6.66 20.28 -0.65
N SER A 108 -6.80 20.36 0.66
CA SER A 108 -6.02 21.28 1.48
C SER A 108 -4.76 20.68 2.08
N GLU A 109 -4.68 19.34 2.21
CA GLU A 109 -3.55 18.70 2.91
C GLU A 109 -3.16 17.37 2.28
N PRO A 110 -1.85 17.14 2.08
CA PRO A 110 -1.37 15.82 1.68
C PRO A 110 -1.60 14.80 2.82
N ARG A 111 -2.31 13.72 2.50
CA ARG A 111 -2.63 12.68 3.49
C ARG A 111 -1.74 11.45 3.39
N GLY A 112 -1.06 11.28 2.29
CA GLY A 112 -0.21 10.12 2.07
C GLY A 112 0.16 9.94 0.61
N MET A 113 0.67 8.76 0.31
CA MET A 113 1.08 8.39 -1.04
C MET A 113 0.65 6.97 -1.36
N VAL A 114 0.37 6.74 -2.62
CA VAL A 114 0.11 5.40 -3.16
C VAL A 114 1.13 5.13 -4.24
N PHE A 115 1.85 4.02 -4.12
CA PHE A 115 2.78 3.56 -5.13
C PHE A 115 2.28 2.25 -5.72
N VAL A 116 2.39 2.12 -7.03
CA VAL A 116 2.01 0.90 -7.74
C VAL A 116 3.25 0.33 -8.40
N LYS A 117 3.50 -0.95 -8.15
CA LYS A 117 4.67 -1.65 -8.68
C LYS A 117 4.23 -2.89 -9.43
N GLU A 118 5.00 -3.24 -10.45
CA GLU A 118 4.82 -4.50 -11.16
C GLU A 118 5.24 -5.69 -10.30
N VAL A 119 4.46 -6.75 -10.34
CA VAL A 119 4.79 -8.03 -9.73
C VAL A 119 4.90 -9.07 -10.83
N SER A 120 6.08 -9.63 -11.00
CA SER A 120 6.35 -10.59 -12.09
C SER A 120 5.66 -11.93 -11.85
N ASN A 121 5.71 -12.43 -10.62
CA ASN A 121 5.17 -13.74 -10.28
C ASN A 121 4.72 -13.79 -8.83
N ALA A 122 3.76 -14.65 -8.55
CA ALA A 122 3.30 -14.96 -7.20
C ALA A 122 3.03 -16.46 -7.09
N TYR A 123 3.37 -17.03 -5.96
CA TYR A 123 3.21 -18.46 -5.69
C TYR A 123 2.64 -18.66 -4.30
N GLY A 124 1.59 -19.48 -4.21
CA GLY A 124 1.04 -19.86 -2.92
C GLY A 124 1.89 -20.91 -2.23
N ILE A 125 2.25 -20.67 -0.98
CA ILE A 125 2.95 -21.67 -0.17
C ILE A 125 1.93 -22.69 0.32
N GLY A 126 2.18 -23.96 0.07
CA GLY A 126 1.31 -25.04 0.48
C GLY A 126 0.19 -25.38 -0.51
N THR A 127 -0.38 -24.40 -1.20
CA THR A 127 -1.49 -24.61 -2.13
C THR A 127 -1.05 -24.97 -3.54
N LYS A 128 0.21 -24.70 -3.87
CA LYS A 128 0.78 -24.86 -5.22
C LYS A 128 0.10 -24.00 -6.29
N GLN A 129 -0.65 -23.00 -5.89
CA GLN A 129 -1.21 -22.00 -6.80
C GLN A 129 -0.13 -21.02 -7.24
N SER A 130 -0.31 -20.41 -8.40
CA SER A 130 0.61 -19.42 -8.94
C SER A 130 -0.15 -18.32 -9.66
N SER A 131 0.56 -17.22 -9.92
CA SER A 131 0.05 -16.03 -10.63
C SER A 131 -1.19 -15.44 -9.96
N GLU A 132 -2.12 -14.88 -10.74
CA GLU A 132 -3.29 -14.18 -10.24
C GLU A 132 -4.17 -14.99 -9.28
N SER A 133 -4.20 -16.30 -9.47
CA SER A 133 -5.08 -17.15 -8.66
C SER A 133 -4.77 -17.11 -7.17
N VAL A 134 -3.53 -16.80 -6.77
CA VAL A 134 -3.15 -16.64 -5.36
C VAL A 134 -3.68 -15.38 -4.73
N LEU A 135 -4.08 -14.40 -5.53
CA LEU A 135 -4.56 -13.08 -5.06
C LEU A 135 -6.06 -13.04 -4.86
N ILE A 136 -6.78 -14.04 -5.33
CA ILE A 136 -8.24 -14.09 -5.26
C ILE A 136 -8.64 -14.73 -3.93
N PRO A 137 -9.45 -14.08 -3.09
CA PRO A 137 -9.94 -14.66 -1.85
C PRO A 137 -10.75 -15.92 -2.11
N LYS A 138 -10.60 -16.89 -1.24
CA LYS A 138 -11.40 -18.13 -1.29
C LYS A 138 -12.72 -17.95 -0.57
#